data_47280578c51ada7d6372c7430600bc08
#
_entry.id   47280578c51ada7d6372c7430600bc08
#
_cell.length_a   1.000
_cell.length_b   1.000
_cell.length_c   1.000
_cell.angle_alpha   90.00
_cell.angle_beta   90.00
_cell.angle_gamma   90.00
#
_symmetry.space_group_name_H-M   'P 1'
#
loop_
_entity.id
_entity.type
_entity.pdbx_description
1 polymer ?
#
loop_
_entity_poly.entity_id
_entity_poly.type
_entity_poly.pdbx_seq_one_letter_code
_entity_poly.pdbx_strand_id
1 'polypeptide(L)'
;MASDSISGQASAPAAAVSQPVSSSLTRAAIFLIVTINPGDVNRATVLSLCADLGALLRAVGFREPEGILSCIVGFGSGAWERLFGAPRPAELHTFREIRAGTRHAVSTPGDLIFHIRAKRMDLCFELARQIMAQLEGAVSTADEVHGFRYFDQRDLLGFVDGTENPTGSAADYAVFIGDEDPAFSGGSYVIVQKYLHNLEAWNALPTEAQEGIIGRTKASDIELDDSVKPTSAHNALTVIEENGVEIKILRDNMPFGRPGHGEFGTYFIGYSRSPRTIEQMLENMFIGRPPGNYDRILDFSTAVTGSLFFVPTTTFLDNVAPNQPVPAALSSASPPAPGDSSPSALQSKNGSLGIGSLKGENSHE
;
A
#
# COMPACT_ATOMS: atom_id res chain seq x y z
N MET A 1 -50.60 -1.90 43.06
CA MET A 1 -50.22 -1.63 41.67
C MET A 1 -48.74 -1.32 41.69
N ALA A 2 -47.92 -2.32 41.38
CA ALA A 2 -46.48 -2.19 41.28
C ALA A 2 -46.15 -1.98 39.80
N SER A 3 -45.53 -0.86 39.49
CA SER A 3 -45.05 -0.54 38.14
C SER A 3 -43.63 -1.11 37.97
N ASP A 4 -43.54 -2.19 37.20
CA ASP A 4 -42.28 -2.74 36.74
C ASP A 4 -41.66 -1.78 35.71
N SER A 5 -40.59 -1.12 36.14
CA SER A 5 -39.68 -0.39 35.24
C SER A 5 -38.70 -1.36 34.58
N ILE A 6 -38.95 -1.68 33.33
CA ILE A 6 -38.03 -2.40 32.48
C ILE A 6 -36.88 -1.45 32.16
N SER A 7 -35.74 -1.64 32.86
CA SER A 7 -34.48 -1.00 32.50
C SER A 7 -33.94 -1.69 31.26
N GLY A 8 -34.05 -1.04 30.09
CA GLY A 8 -33.39 -1.45 28.88
C GLY A 8 -31.87 -1.34 29.08
N GLN A 9 -31.22 -2.50 29.26
CA GLN A 9 -29.77 -2.58 29.13
C GLN A 9 -29.42 -2.31 27.67
N ALA A 10 -28.81 -1.17 27.41
CA ALA A 10 -28.11 -0.96 26.14
C ALA A 10 -27.04 -2.05 26.02
N SER A 11 -27.15 -2.93 25.04
CA SER A 11 -26.12 -3.90 24.72
C SER A 11 -24.83 -3.16 24.39
N ALA A 12 -23.73 -3.57 25.03
CA ALA A 12 -22.40 -3.06 24.68
C ALA A 12 -22.20 -3.22 23.15
N PRO A 13 -21.60 -2.23 22.47
CA PRO A 13 -21.32 -2.35 21.04
C PRO A 13 -20.48 -3.63 20.80
N ALA A 14 -20.86 -4.42 19.81
CA ALA A 14 -20.09 -5.60 19.43
C ALA A 14 -18.64 -5.19 19.14
N ALA A 15 -17.69 -5.97 19.64
CA ALA A 15 -16.27 -5.70 19.39
C ALA A 15 -16.00 -5.59 17.89
N ALA A 16 -15.24 -4.58 17.49
CA ALA A 16 -14.86 -4.39 16.08
C ALA A 16 -14.04 -5.58 15.58
N VAL A 17 -14.40 -6.15 14.43
CA VAL A 17 -13.70 -7.27 13.81
C VAL A 17 -12.70 -6.72 12.79
N SER A 18 -11.41 -6.95 13.03
CA SER A 18 -10.34 -6.56 12.11
C SER A 18 -10.39 -7.36 10.80
N GLN A 19 -9.90 -6.79 9.71
CA GLN A 19 -9.61 -7.56 8.51
C GLN A 19 -8.47 -8.57 8.78
N PRO A 20 -8.35 -9.69 8.02
CA PRO A 20 -7.42 -10.79 8.34
C PRO A 20 -5.95 -10.45 8.00
N VAL A 21 -5.45 -9.30 8.46
CA VAL A 21 -4.09 -8.80 8.21
C VAL A 21 -3.04 -9.76 8.77
N SER A 22 -3.21 -10.19 10.02
CA SER A 22 -2.27 -11.05 10.75
C SER A 22 -2.43 -12.55 10.46
N SER A 23 -3.29 -12.93 9.50
CA SER A 23 -3.46 -14.34 9.14
C SER A 23 -2.22 -14.91 8.44
N SER A 24 -2.08 -16.25 8.46
CA SER A 24 -0.93 -16.96 7.90
C SER A 24 -0.65 -16.59 6.45
N LEU A 25 0.64 -16.50 6.10
CA LEU A 25 1.12 -16.26 4.74
C LEU A 25 0.64 -17.37 3.80
N THR A 26 0.34 -17.00 2.56
CA THR A 26 -0.18 -17.91 1.54
C THR A 26 0.84 -18.17 0.42
N ARG A 27 0.46 -18.96 -0.58
CA ARG A 27 1.37 -19.33 -1.70
C ARG A 27 1.18 -18.47 -2.94
N ALA A 28 0.08 -17.75 -3.02
CA ALA A 28 -0.28 -16.88 -4.13
C ALA A 28 -0.95 -15.62 -3.61
N ALA A 29 -0.67 -14.50 -4.24
CA ALA A 29 -1.38 -13.25 -4.00
C ALA A 29 -1.56 -12.46 -5.29
N ILE A 30 -2.62 -11.64 -5.33
CA ILE A 30 -2.78 -10.56 -6.29
C ILE A 30 -2.83 -9.25 -5.50
N PHE A 31 -1.94 -8.35 -5.86
CA PHE A 31 -1.90 -6.97 -5.38
C PHE A 31 -2.52 -6.11 -6.47
N LEU A 32 -3.73 -5.63 -6.23
CA LEU A 32 -4.50 -4.85 -7.18
C LEU A 32 -4.72 -3.45 -6.63
N ILE A 33 -4.15 -2.44 -7.27
CA ILE A 33 -4.34 -1.03 -6.93
C ILE A 33 -5.19 -0.36 -8.00
N VAL A 34 -6.23 0.33 -7.55
CA VAL A 34 -7.14 1.05 -8.44
C VAL A 34 -7.30 2.51 -8.01
N THR A 35 -7.65 3.37 -8.98
CA THR A 35 -8.10 4.74 -8.76
C THR A 35 -9.57 4.86 -9.08
N ILE A 36 -10.33 5.60 -8.26
CA ILE A 36 -11.77 5.80 -8.44
C ILE A 36 -12.01 6.87 -9.49
N ASN A 37 -12.74 6.54 -10.53
CA ASN A 37 -13.14 7.48 -11.56
C ASN A 37 -14.08 8.55 -10.96
N PRO A 38 -14.03 9.82 -11.42
CA PRO A 38 -14.88 10.88 -10.89
C PRO A 38 -16.38 10.57 -11.03
N GLY A 39 -17.18 10.97 -10.07
CA GLY A 39 -18.63 10.89 -10.07
C GLY A 39 -19.24 10.12 -8.91
N ASP A 40 -20.43 10.56 -8.47
CA ASP A 40 -21.12 9.98 -7.30
C ASP A 40 -21.57 8.53 -7.54
N VAL A 41 -21.90 8.19 -8.79
CA VAL A 41 -22.25 6.81 -9.16
C VAL A 41 -21.06 5.88 -8.94
N ASN A 42 -19.86 6.30 -9.35
CA ASN A 42 -18.63 5.52 -9.18
C ASN A 42 -18.30 5.35 -7.69
N ARG A 43 -18.47 6.43 -6.90
CA ARG A 43 -18.36 6.40 -5.44
C ARG A 43 -19.33 5.37 -4.84
N ALA A 44 -20.61 5.42 -5.21
CA ALA A 44 -21.63 4.51 -4.70
C ALA A 44 -21.32 3.04 -5.06
N THR A 45 -20.83 2.79 -6.29
CA THR A 45 -20.40 1.45 -6.74
C THR A 45 -19.27 0.91 -5.87
N VAL A 46 -18.26 1.73 -5.57
CA VAL A 46 -17.15 1.33 -4.68
C VAL A 46 -17.64 1.01 -3.26
N LEU A 47 -18.51 1.84 -2.70
CA LEU A 47 -19.08 1.62 -1.36
C LEU A 47 -19.93 0.35 -1.31
N SER A 48 -20.72 0.08 -2.37
CA SER A 48 -21.49 -1.16 -2.48
C SER A 48 -20.60 -2.38 -2.51
N LEU A 49 -19.53 -2.37 -3.33
CA LEU A 49 -18.56 -3.47 -3.35
C LEU A 49 -17.94 -3.69 -1.96
N CYS A 50 -17.55 -2.61 -1.25
CA CYS A 50 -16.96 -2.73 0.09
C CYS A 50 -17.90 -3.44 1.07
N ALA A 51 -19.19 -3.10 1.05
CA ALA A 51 -20.20 -3.75 1.88
C ALA A 51 -20.43 -5.22 1.49
N ASP A 52 -20.32 -5.56 0.20
CA ASP A 52 -20.57 -6.89 -0.34
C ASP A 52 -19.31 -7.79 -0.36
N LEU A 53 -18.12 -7.25 -0.06
CA LEU A 53 -16.86 -7.96 -0.20
C LEU A 53 -16.82 -9.28 0.57
N GLY A 54 -17.36 -9.30 1.79
CA GLY A 54 -17.46 -10.51 2.59
C GLY A 54 -18.34 -11.61 1.95
N ALA A 55 -19.43 -11.22 1.30
CA ALA A 55 -20.30 -12.15 0.58
C ALA A 55 -19.62 -12.70 -0.67
N LEU A 56 -18.93 -11.84 -1.41
CA LEU A 56 -18.17 -12.21 -2.61
C LEU A 56 -17.05 -13.20 -2.27
N LEU A 57 -16.30 -12.91 -1.20
CA LEU A 57 -15.24 -13.77 -0.70
C LEU A 57 -15.75 -15.19 -0.37
N ARG A 58 -16.89 -15.27 0.34
CA ARG A 58 -17.54 -16.57 0.66
C ARG A 58 -18.01 -17.29 -0.60
N ALA A 59 -18.57 -16.57 -1.57
CA ALA A 59 -19.08 -17.16 -2.82
C ALA A 59 -17.95 -17.77 -3.67
N VAL A 60 -16.79 -17.12 -3.74
CA VAL A 60 -15.61 -17.64 -4.46
C VAL A 60 -14.94 -18.77 -3.67
N GLY A 61 -14.74 -18.59 -2.36
CA GLY A 61 -14.04 -19.54 -1.50
C GLY A 61 -14.84 -20.83 -1.21
N PHE A 62 -16.15 -20.82 -1.42
CA PHE A 62 -17.05 -21.94 -1.09
C PHE A 62 -16.63 -23.27 -1.73
N ARG A 63 -16.10 -23.24 -2.96
CA ARG A 63 -15.73 -24.45 -3.71
C ARG A 63 -14.42 -25.09 -3.25
N GLU A 64 -13.59 -24.32 -2.56
CA GLU A 64 -12.24 -24.73 -2.12
C GLU A 64 -11.91 -24.15 -0.75
N PRO A 65 -12.57 -24.61 0.33
CA PRO A 65 -12.35 -24.08 1.68
C PRO A 65 -10.90 -24.19 2.15
N GLU A 66 -10.20 -25.26 1.74
CA GLU A 66 -8.78 -25.48 2.03
C GLU A 66 -7.85 -24.51 1.33
N GLY A 67 -8.35 -23.73 0.36
CA GLY A 67 -7.63 -22.72 -0.36
C GLY A 67 -7.28 -21.49 0.46
N ILE A 68 -7.92 -21.28 1.62
CA ILE A 68 -7.69 -20.17 2.56
C ILE A 68 -7.72 -18.82 1.82
N LEU A 69 -8.77 -18.62 0.99
CA LEU A 69 -8.94 -17.37 0.27
C LEU A 69 -9.25 -16.22 1.24
N SER A 70 -8.51 -15.13 1.14
CA SER A 70 -8.74 -13.90 1.88
C SER A 70 -8.51 -12.67 1.00
N CYS A 71 -9.14 -11.57 1.36
CA CYS A 71 -8.96 -10.27 0.72
C CYS A 71 -8.92 -9.19 1.80
N ILE A 72 -7.93 -8.33 1.71
CA ILE A 72 -7.78 -7.14 2.54
C ILE A 72 -7.97 -5.95 1.63
N VAL A 73 -8.86 -5.01 2.01
CA VAL A 73 -9.05 -3.75 1.30
C VAL A 73 -8.53 -2.59 2.13
N GLY A 74 -7.71 -1.74 1.52
CA GLY A 74 -7.22 -0.52 2.12
C GLY A 74 -7.55 0.69 1.26
N PHE A 75 -7.59 1.87 1.89
CA PHE A 75 -7.99 3.14 1.28
C PHE A 75 -6.87 4.16 1.39
N GLY A 76 -6.50 4.76 0.27
CA GLY A 76 -5.57 5.88 0.23
C GLY A 76 -6.17 7.15 0.84
N SER A 77 -5.31 8.07 1.23
CA SER A 77 -5.69 9.31 1.91
C SER A 77 -6.77 10.11 1.16
N GLY A 78 -6.58 10.35 -0.13
CA GLY A 78 -7.56 11.09 -0.94
C GLY A 78 -8.87 10.32 -1.17
N ALA A 79 -8.80 8.98 -1.24
CA ALA A 79 -9.99 8.14 -1.34
C ALA A 79 -10.79 8.16 -0.05
N TRP A 80 -10.12 8.11 1.11
CA TRP A 80 -10.79 8.18 2.41
C TRP A 80 -11.67 9.43 2.53
N GLU A 81 -11.11 10.59 2.18
CA GLU A 81 -11.85 11.86 2.24
C GLU A 81 -13.07 11.87 1.32
N ARG A 82 -12.93 11.33 0.10
CA ARG A 82 -14.03 11.29 -0.89
C ARG A 82 -15.12 10.27 -0.55
N LEU A 83 -14.75 9.14 0.07
CA LEU A 83 -15.68 8.06 0.38
C LEU A 83 -16.38 8.27 1.72
N PHE A 84 -15.64 8.67 2.75
CA PHE A 84 -16.09 8.62 4.15
C PHE A 84 -16.08 9.99 4.85
N GLY A 85 -15.24 10.93 4.41
CA GLY A 85 -15.09 12.23 5.07
C GLY A 85 -14.44 12.11 6.44
N ALA A 86 -15.06 12.74 7.46
CA ALA A 86 -14.60 12.69 8.84
C ALA A 86 -15.44 11.68 9.67
N PRO A 87 -14.85 11.02 10.69
CA PRO A 87 -13.47 11.13 11.12
C PRO A 87 -12.48 10.47 10.14
N ARG A 88 -11.20 10.84 10.25
CA ARG A 88 -10.12 10.34 9.43
C ARG A 88 -9.06 9.67 10.31
N PRO A 89 -8.45 8.53 9.89
CA PRO A 89 -7.33 7.93 10.61
C PRO A 89 -6.18 8.94 10.80
N ALA A 90 -5.70 9.07 12.04
CA ALA A 90 -4.82 10.16 12.45
C ALA A 90 -3.52 10.26 11.65
N GLU A 91 -2.95 9.13 11.22
CA GLU A 91 -1.69 9.06 10.52
C GLU A 91 -1.84 8.73 9.01
N LEU A 92 -3.08 8.73 8.47
CA LEU A 92 -3.30 8.49 7.05
C LEU A 92 -2.91 9.72 6.22
N HIS A 93 -1.94 9.57 5.35
CA HIS A 93 -1.49 10.60 4.40
C HIS A 93 -1.07 9.96 3.07
N THR A 94 -0.76 10.76 2.07
CA THR A 94 -0.17 10.29 0.82
C THR A 94 1.25 9.78 1.10
N PHE A 95 1.65 8.66 0.48
CA PHE A 95 3.01 8.14 0.61
C PHE A 95 4.05 9.23 0.35
N ARG A 96 5.02 9.36 1.25
CA ARG A 96 6.07 10.38 1.16
C ARG A 96 7.21 9.87 0.29
N GLU A 97 7.50 10.61 -0.78
CA GLU A 97 8.67 10.32 -1.59
C GLU A 97 9.97 10.51 -0.80
N ILE A 98 10.94 9.61 -1.02
CA ILE A 98 12.29 9.74 -0.48
C ILE A 98 13.27 9.80 -1.64
N ARG A 99 14.09 10.83 -1.68
CA ARG A 99 15.12 11.02 -2.71
C ARG A 99 16.48 11.20 -2.07
N ALA A 100 17.46 10.39 -2.50
CA ALA A 100 18.83 10.49 -2.04
C ALA A 100 19.79 10.11 -3.18
N GLY A 101 20.36 11.11 -3.86
CA GLY A 101 21.15 10.89 -5.07
C GLY A 101 20.33 10.26 -6.18
N THR A 102 20.75 9.08 -6.64
CA THR A 102 20.04 8.29 -7.67
C THR A 102 18.93 7.39 -7.11
N ARG A 103 18.86 7.21 -5.80
CA ARG A 103 17.86 6.37 -5.14
C ARG A 103 16.57 7.13 -4.94
N HIS A 104 15.45 6.53 -5.29
CA HIS A 104 14.15 7.15 -5.23
C HIS A 104 13.07 6.16 -4.83
N ALA A 105 12.46 6.37 -3.66
CA ALA A 105 11.20 5.76 -3.28
C ALA A 105 10.08 6.67 -3.84
N VAL A 106 9.52 6.27 -4.97
CA VAL A 106 8.50 7.05 -5.68
C VAL A 106 7.15 6.99 -4.96
N SER A 107 6.31 8.04 -5.10
CA SER A 107 4.91 8.02 -4.73
C SER A 107 4.04 7.82 -5.97
N THR A 108 3.16 6.84 -5.95
CA THR A 108 2.29 6.51 -7.08
C THR A 108 0.82 6.60 -6.70
N PRO A 109 -0.08 6.90 -7.66
CA PRO A 109 -1.51 6.97 -7.40
C PRO A 109 -2.06 5.62 -6.92
N GLY A 110 -3.01 5.70 -5.97
CA GLY A 110 -3.76 4.55 -5.47
C GLY A 110 -4.89 5.04 -4.57
N ASP A 111 -6.13 4.73 -4.93
CA ASP A 111 -7.30 5.03 -4.12
C ASP A 111 -7.69 3.84 -3.26
N LEU A 112 -7.68 2.64 -3.85
CA LEU A 112 -7.88 1.38 -3.12
C LEU A 112 -6.76 0.41 -3.45
N ILE A 113 -6.41 -0.41 -2.45
CA ILE A 113 -5.66 -1.64 -2.63
C ILE A 113 -6.55 -2.82 -2.27
N PHE A 114 -6.54 -3.86 -3.11
CA PHE A 114 -7.05 -5.18 -2.78
C PHE A 114 -5.83 -6.13 -2.71
N HIS A 115 -5.51 -6.58 -1.50
CA HIS A 115 -4.53 -7.63 -1.27
C HIS A 115 -5.28 -8.95 -1.16
N ILE A 116 -5.35 -9.68 -2.28
CA ILE A 116 -6.05 -10.95 -2.43
C ILE A 116 -5.03 -12.06 -2.30
N ARG A 117 -5.25 -13.01 -1.40
CA ARG A 117 -4.28 -14.09 -1.16
C ARG A 117 -4.96 -15.42 -0.90
N ALA A 118 -4.32 -16.51 -1.36
CA ALA A 118 -4.78 -17.87 -1.22
C ALA A 118 -3.65 -18.89 -1.34
N LYS A 119 -3.92 -20.15 -1.03
CA LYS A 119 -2.99 -21.24 -1.38
C LYS A 119 -2.87 -21.48 -2.89
N ARG A 120 -3.85 -21.00 -3.69
CA ARG A 120 -3.96 -21.23 -5.14
C ARG A 120 -4.24 -19.92 -5.86
N MET A 121 -3.52 -19.69 -6.94
CA MET A 121 -3.64 -18.47 -7.76
C MET A 121 -5.01 -18.35 -8.45
N ASP A 122 -5.64 -19.45 -8.84
CA ASP A 122 -6.96 -19.44 -9.49
C ASP A 122 -8.07 -18.86 -8.58
N LEU A 123 -7.96 -19.05 -7.26
CA LEU A 123 -8.88 -18.41 -6.30
C LEU A 123 -8.65 -16.91 -6.22
N CYS A 124 -7.39 -16.47 -6.19
CA CYS A 124 -7.06 -15.05 -6.23
C CYS A 124 -7.55 -14.41 -7.52
N PHE A 125 -7.31 -15.07 -8.65
CA PHE A 125 -7.73 -14.61 -9.98
C PHE A 125 -9.23 -14.46 -10.10
N GLU A 126 -9.99 -15.49 -9.66
CA GLU A 126 -11.45 -15.45 -9.74
C GLU A 126 -12.04 -14.36 -8.86
N LEU A 127 -11.51 -14.17 -7.64
CA LEU A 127 -11.97 -13.07 -6.78
C LEU A 127 -11.64 -11.71 -7.39
N ALA A 128 -10.41 -11.49 -7.87
CA ALA A 128 -10.01 -10.25 -8.54
C ALA A 128 -10.90 -9.95 -9.74
N ARG A 129 -11.18 -10.97 -10.58
CA ARG A 129 -12.06 -10.85 -11.74
C ARG A 129 -13.48 -10.42 -11.35
N GLN A 130 -14.05 -10.99 -10.27
CA GLN A 130 -15.37 -10.62 -9.80
C GLN A 130 -15.40 -9.23 -9.17
N ILE A 131 -14.36 -8.84 -8.41
CA ILE A 131 -14.20 -7.46 -7.89
C ILE A 131 -14.18 -6.47 -9.07
N MET A 132 -13.34 -6.70 -10.07
CA MET A 132 -13.22 -5.80 -11.21
C MET A 132 -14.49 -5.75 -12.07
N ALA A 133 -15.23 -6.87 -12.19
CA ALA A 133 -16.53 -6.87 -12.87
C ALA A 133 -17.58 -6.00 -12.15
N GLN A 134 -17.60 -6.00 -10.80
CA GLN A 134 -18.49 -5.13 -10.03
C GLN A 134 -18.06 -3.66 -10.08
N LEU A 135 -16.77 -3.39 -10.26
CA LEU A 135 -16.21 -2.04 -10.37
C LEU A 135 -16.11 -1.54 -11.82
N GLU A 136 -16.66 -2.26 -12.79
CA GLU A 136 -16.55 -1.89 -14.21
C GLU A 136 -17.03 -0.45 -14.46
N GLY A 137 -16.16 0.35 -15.10
CA GLY A 137 -16.41 1.77 -15.36
C GLY A 137 -16.24 2.71 -14.13
N ALA A 138 -16.26 2.17 -12.91
CA ALA A 138 -16.14 2.98 -11.69
C ALA A 138 -14.69 3.24 -11.28
N VAL A 139 -13.76 2.39 -11.71
CA VAL A 139 -12.34 2.51 -11.36
C VAL A 139 -11.44 2.33 -12.58
N SER A 140 -10.19 2.76 -12.44
CA SER A 140 -9.10 2.48 -13.37
C SER A 140 -7.99 1.73 -12.63
N THR A 141 -7.42 0.68 -13.24
CA THR A 141 -6.30 -0.05 -12.66
C THR A 141 -5.04 0.79 -12.69
N ALA A 142 -4.43 1.03 -11.54
CA ALA A 142 -3.17 1.74 -11.39
C ALA A 142 -1.97 0.78 -11.39
N ASP A 143 -2.07 -0.36 -10.70
CA ASP A 143 -1.08 -1.45 -10.73
C ASP A 143 -1.76 -2.79 -10.43
N GLU A 144 -1.26 -3.85 -11.05
CA GLU A 144 -1.69 -5.22 -10.80
C GLU A 144 -0.48 -6.13 -10.84
N VAL A 145 -0.24 -6.85 -9.73
CA VAL A 145 0.89 -7.78 -9.61
C VAL A 145 0.40 -9.13 -9.11
N HIS A 146 0.76 -10.19 -9.82
CA HIS A 146 0.54 -11.57 -9.42
C HIS A 146 1.80 -12.12 -8.78
N GLY A 147 1.77 -12.22 -7.45
CA GLY A 147 2.86 -12.74 -6.64
C GLY A 147 2.73 -14.24 -6.39
N PHE A 148 3.85 -14.88 -6.20
CA PHE A 148 3.92 -16.31 -5.93
C PHE A 148 4.97 -16.64 -4.87
N ARG A 149 4.76 -17.69 -4.09
CA ARG A 149 5.77 -18.23 -3.19
C ARG A 149 6.85 -18.94 -4.00
N TYR A 150 8.08 -18.47 -3.84
CA TYR A 150 9.23 -19.01 -4.53
C TYR A 150 10.01 -19.96 -3.62
N PHE A 151 10.23 -21.21 -4.09
CA PHE A 151 10.90 -22.30 -3.36
C PHE A 151 10.48 -22.39 -1.86
N ASP A 152 11.46 -22.40 -0.96
CA ASP A 152 11.36 -22.45 0.51
C ASP A 152 11.22 -21.07 1.15
N GLN A 153 10.32 -20.22 0.61
CA GLN A 153 10.02 -18.84 1.05
C GLN A 153 11.16 -17.86 0.75
N ARG A 154 11.90 -18.06 -0.35
CA ARG A 154 12.92 -17.13 -0.78
C ARG A 154 12.35 -16.04 -1.70
N ASP A 155 13.04 -14.92 -1.73
CA ASP A 155 12.89 -13.93 -2.79
C ASP A 155 13.71 -14.35 -4.04
N LEU A 156 13.62 -13.54 -5.12
CA LEU A 156 14.40 -13.80 -6.34
C LEU A 156 15.89 -13.47 -6.20
N LEU A 157 16.33 -12.82 -5.13
CA LEU A 157 17.73 -12.60 -4.78
C LEU A 157 18.32 -13.85 -4.09
N GLY A 158 17.44 -14.79 -3.70
CA GLY A 158 17.83 -16.09 -3.15
C GLY A 158 17.87 -16.15 -1.63
N PHE A 159 17.36 -15.13 -0.92
CA PHE A 159 17.31 -15.09 0.54
C PHE A 159 15.90 -15.40 1.07
N VAL A 160 15.82 -15.98 2.26
CA VAL A 160 14.53 -16.27 2.92
C VAL A 160 13.88 -14.94 3.32
N ASP A 161 12.60 -14.77 2.96
CA ASP A 161 11.82 -13.59 3.32
C ASP A 161 10.79 -13.93 4.42
N GLY A 162 10.57 -12.96 5.33
CA GLY A 162 9.58 -13.09 6.40
C GLY A 162 10.07 -13.79 7.67
N THR A 163 11.35 -14.12 7.80
CA THR A 163 11.94 -14.75 8.99
C THR A 163 11.64 -13.95 10.27
N GLU A 164 11.67 -12.62 10.21
CA GLU A 164 11.48 -11.72 11.34
C GLU A 164 10.02 -11.30 11.55
N ASN A 165 9.07 -11.90 10.85
CA ASN A 165 7.66 -11.59 11.06
C ASN A 165 7.20 -12.01 12.45
N PRO A 166 6.52 -11.13 13.20
CA PRO A 166 5.89 -11.49 14.45
C PRO A 166 4.77 -12.53 14.23
N THR A 167 4.46 -13.33 15.24
CA THR A 167 3.42 -14.36 15.19
C THR A 167 2.44 -14.25 16.36
N GLY A 168 1.22 -14.77 16.19
CA GLY A 168 0.20 -14.76 17.25
C GLY A 168 -0.12 -13.35 17.74
N SER A 169 -0.26 -13.17 19.04
CA SER A 169 -0.59 -11.88 19.66
C SER A 169 0.45 -10.77 19.40
N ALA A 170 1.72 -11.15 19.15
CA ALA A 170 2.74 -10.18 18.79
C ALA A 170 2.51 -9.61 17.39
N ALA A 171 2.00 -10.43 16.45
CA ALA A 171 1.60 -9.95 15.13
C ALA A 171 0.40 -8.99 15.22
N ASP A 172 -0.62 -9.36 16.01
CA ASP A 172 -1.78 -8.48 16.21
C ASP A 172 -1.36 -7.14 16.84
N TYR A 173 -0.48 -7.17 17.85
CA TYR A 173 0.05 -5.94 18.45
C TYR A 173 0.85 -5.08 17.46
N ALA A 174 1.60 -5.69 16.57
CA ALA A 174 2.42 -4.98 15.59
C ALA A 174 1.58 -4.28 14.51
N VAL A 175 0.42 -4.85 14.13
CA VAL A 175 -0.33 -4.39 12.96
C VAL A 175 -1.60 -3.62 13.29
N PHE A 176 -2.29 -3.93 14.41
CA PHE A 176 -3.58 -3.29 14.70
C PHE A 176 -3.43 -2.08 15.61
N ILE A 177 -4.13 -1.02 15.23
CA ILE A 177 -4.30 0.20 16.02
C ILE A 177 -5.05 -0.16 17.32
N GLY A 178 -4.57 0.38 18.42
CA GLY A 178 -5.17 0.25 19.75
C GLY A 178 -5.73 1.59 20.25
N ASP A 179 -5.30 1.95 21.45
CA ASP A 179 -5.76 3.15 22.16
C ASP A 179 -5.17 4.46 21.60
N GLU A 180 -4.15 4.38 20.75
CA GLU A 180 -3.53 5.55 20.12
C GLU A 180 -4.44 6.28 19.12
N ASP A 181 -5.40 5.56 18.52
CA ASP A 181 -6.48 6.13 17.70
C ASP A 181 -7.78 5.34 17.93
N PRO A 182 -8.49 5.60 19.03
CA PRO A 182 -9.63 4.78 19.46
C PRO A 182 -10.77 4.71 18.44
N ALA A 183 -10.93 5.73 17.59
CA ALA A 183 -11.96 5.75 16.55
C ALA A 183 -11.68 4.72 15.44
N PHE A 184 -10.44 4.29 15.31
CA PHE A 184 -9.96 3.37 14.28
C PHE A 184 -9.28 2.12 14.88
N SER A 185 -9.53 1.84 16.15
CA SER A 185 -9.03 0.65 16.84
C SER A 185 -9.39 -0.62 16.06
N GLY A 186 -8.43 -1.54 15.93
CA GLY A 186 -8.52 -2.74 15.09
C GLY A 186 -8.28 -2.53 13.58
N GLY A 187 -8.11 -1.29 13.14
CA GLY A 187 -7.61 -0.95 11.82
C GLY A 187 -6.09 -1.14 11.71
N SER A 188 -5.53 -0.98 10.52
CA SER A 188 -4.09 -1.11 10.24
C SER A 188 -3.66 -0.13 9.16
N TYR A 189 -2.40 0.25 9.14
CA TYR A 189 -1.80 0.91 7.98
C TYR A 189 -1.04 -0.11 7.14
N VAL A 190 -0.97 0.15 5.83
CA VAL A 190 -0.20 -0.67 4.90
C VAL A 190 0.55 0.21 3.92
N ILE A 191 1.85 -0.05 3.79
CA ILE A 191 2.69 0.55 2.74
C ILE A 191 3.06 -0.54 1.75
N VAL A 192 2.95 -0.22 0.46
CA VAL A 192 3.32 -1.11 -0.63
C VAL A 192 4.30 -0.46 -1.57
N GLN A 193 5.24 -1.26 -2.07
CA GLN A 193 6.20 -0.86 -3.09
C GLN A 193 6.51 -2.04 -4.02
N LYS A 194 6.57 -1.76 -5.32
CA LYS A 194 7.03 -2.72 -6.33
C LYS A 194 8.50 -2.46 -6.61
N TYR A 195 9.35 -3.45 -6.35
CA TYR A 195 10.77 -3.39 -6.64
C TYR A 195 11.10 -4.24 -7.86
N LEU A 196 11.86 -3.68 -8.79
CA LEU A 196 12.45 -4.42 -9.92
C LEU A 196 13.92 -4.73 -9.62
N HIS A 197 14.34 -5.97 -9.85
CA HIS A 197 15.69 -6.46 -9.56
C HIS A 197 16.54 -6.58 -10.83
N ASN A 198 17.77 -6.09 -10.76
CA ASN A 198 18.82 -6.40 -11.73
C ASN A 198 19.49 -7.71 -11.32
N LEU A 199 18.88 -8.85 -11.71
CA LEU A 199 19.38 -10.17 -11.33
C LEU A 199 20.72 -10.50 -11.99
N GLU A 200 21.04 -9.92 -13.15
CA GLU A 200 22.33 -10.12 -13.81
C GLU A 200 23.46 -9.54 -12.94
N ALA A 201 23.34 -8.27 -12.55
CA ALA A 201 24.31 -7.62 -11.67
C ALA A 201 24.37 -8.28 -10.28
N TRP A 202 23.21 -8.69 -9.72
CA TRP A 202 23.15 -9.40 -8.45
C TRP A 202 23.87 -10.74 -8.48
N ASN A 203 23.62 -11.56 -9.51
CA ASN A 203 24.21 -12.88 -9.66
C ASN A 203 25.71 -12.84 -10.04
N ALA A 204 26.22 -11.69 -10.50
CA ALA A 204 27.66 -11.50 -10.71
C ALA A 204 28.44 -11.31 -9.40
N LEU A 205 27.76 -11.05 -8.28
CA LEU A 205 28.42 -10.94 -6.98
C LEU A 205 28.74 -12.32 -6.40
N PRO A 206 29.89 -12.48 -5.72
CA PRO A 206 30.13 -13.67 -4.88
C PRO A 206 29.12 -13.74 -3.73
N THR A 207 28.85 -14.97 -3.26
CA THR A 207 27.84 -15.21 -2.22
C THR A 207 28.09 -14.40 -0.96
N GLU A 208 29.34 -14.29 -0.53
CA GLU A 208 29.73 -13.54 0.68
C GLU A 208 29.41 -12.04 0.56
N ALA A 209 29.51 -11.48 -0.65
CA ALA A 209 29.13 -10.11 -0.89
C ALA A 209 27.60 -9.93 -0.84
N GLN A 210 26.83 -10.88 -1.39
CA GLN A 210 25.38 -10.90 -1.28
C GLN A 210 24.93 -11.01 0.18
N GLU A 211 25.54 -11.92 0.94
CA GLU A 211 25.29 -12.12 2.38
C GLU A 211 25.59 -10.85 3.20
N GLY A 212 26.70 -10.17 2.88
CA GLY A 212 27.03 -8.88 3.51
C GLY A 212 26.03 -7.76 3.21
N ILE A 213 25.43 -7.75 1.99
CA ILE A 213 24.39 -6.79 1.63
C ILE A 213 23.09 -7.06 2.39
N ILE A 214 22.70 -8.31 2.52
CA ILE A 214 21.44 -8.68 3.22
C ILE A 214 21.64 -8.70 4.74
N GLY A 215 22.80 -9.12 5.23
CA GLY A 215 23.12 -9.29 6.65
C GLY A 215 22.82 -10.68 7.20
N ARG A 216 22.58 -11.67 6.30
CA ARG A 216 22.28 -13.07 6.65
C ARG A 216 23.00 -14.03 5.69
N THR A 217 23.27 -15.25 6.13
CA THR A 217 23.78 -16.31 5.26
C THR A 217 22.71 -16.76 4.27
N LYS A 218 23.10 -16.94 3.01
CA LYS A 218 22.16 -17.27 1.93
C LYS A 218 21.60 -18.69 2.06
N ALA A 219 22.46 -19.66 2.42
CA ALA A 219 22.07 -21.05 2.47
C ALA A 219 21.25 -21.40 3.72
N SER A 220 21.68 -20.93 4.89
CA SER A 220 21.19 -21.35 6.21
C SER A 220 20.30 -20.33 6.91
N ASP A 221 20.11 -19.14 6.31
CA ASP A 221 19.30 -18.05 6.87
C ASP A 221 19.69 -17.64 8.30
N ILE A 222 20.99 -17.71 8.60
CA ILE A 222 21.51 -17.29 9.91
C ILE A 222 21.98 -15.84 9.80
N GLU A 223 21.55 -15.00 10.74
CA GLU A 223 22.00 -13.63 10.82
C GLU A 223 23.51 -13.55 11.04
N LEU A 224 24.18 -12.64 10.34
CA LEU A 224 25.61 -12.42 10.53
C LEU A 224 25.90 -11.81 11.89
N ASP A 225 26.99 -12.25 12.52
CA ASP A 225 27.47 -11.69 13.79
C ASP A 225 27.73 -10.18 13.63
N ASP A 226 27.37 -9.39 14.64
CA ASP A 226 27.51 -7.92 14.63
C ASP A 226 28.94 -7.44 14.41
N SER A 227 29.94 -8.27 14.74
CA SER A 227 31.35 -7.96 14.50
C SER A 227 31.76 -7.99 13.04
N VAL A 228 30.98 -8.67 12.18
CA VAL A 228 31.28 -8.84 10.74
C VAL A 228 30.15 -8.30 9.84
N LYS A 229 28.94 -8.11 10.38
CA LYS A 229 27.79 -7.59 9.65
C LYS A 229 28.01 -6.12 9.28
N PRO A 230 27.98 -5.74 7.99
CA PRO A 230 28.08 -4.34 7.60
C PRO A 230 26.93 -3.50 8.18
N THR A 231 27.24 -2.29 8.61
CA THR A 231 26.20 -1.35 9.11
C THR A 231 25.23 -0.90 8.02
N SER A 232 25.58 -1.11 6.75
CA SER A 232 24.74 -0.88 5.56
C SER A 232 23.96 -2.13 5.13
N ALA A 233 24.04 -3.23 5.89
CA ALA A 233 23.26 -4.43 5.58
C ALA A 233 21.76 -4.15 5.72
N HIS A 234 20.96 -4.76 4.84
CA HIS A 234 19.51 -4.59 4.80
C HIS A 234 18.87 -4.79 6.18
N ASN A 235 19.18 -5.90 6.86
CA ASN A 235 18.60 -6.17 8.17
C ASN A 235 19.09 -5.20 9.25
N ALA A 236 20.31 -4.65 9.15
CA ALA A 236 20.81 -3.66 10.11
C ALA A 236 20.10 -2.30 9.99
N LEU A 237 19.66 -1.93 8.79
CA LEU A 237 18.98 -0.65 8.53
C LEU A 237 17.46 -0.72 8.72
N THR A 238 16.88 -1.92 8.64
CA THR A 238 15.43 -2.12 8.76
C THR A 238 14.95 -2.50 10.17
N VAL A 239 15.85 -2.66 11.12
CA VAL A 239 15.50 -2.80 12.55
C VAL A 239 15.23 -1.41 13.13
N ILE A 240 14.03 -1.21 13.68
CA ILE A 240 13.61 0.03 14.34
C ILE A 240 13.44 -0.26 15.83
N GLU A 241 14.11 0.53 16.64
CA GLU A 241 14.02 0.45 18.10
C GLU A 241 13.49 1.75 18.68
N GLU A 242 12.54 1.65 19.59
CA GLU A 242 12.04 2.75 20.41
C GLU A 242 12.18 2.40 21.88
N ASN A 243 12.89 3.24 22.63
CA ASN A 243 13.15 3.03 24.06
C ASN A 243 13.77 1.66 24.39
N GLY A 244 14.62 1.12 23.50
CA GLY A 244 15.27 -0.19 23.68
C GLY A 244 14.37 -1.40 23.39
N VAL A 245 13.22 -1.16 22.76
CA VAL A 245 12.29 -2.22 22.31
C VAL A 245 12.21 -2.17 20.79
N GLU A 246 12.41 -3.32 20.15
CA GLU A 246 12.26 -3.44 18.71
C GLU A 246 10.79 -3.34 18.32
N ILE A 247 10.49 -2.44 17.36
CA ILE A 247 9.16 -2.27 16.80
C ILE A 247 9.05 -3.11 15.53
N LYS A 248 8.20 -4.12 15.60
CA LYS A 248 7.97 -5.06 14.48
C LYS A 248 6.86 -4.55 13.54
N ILE A 249 6.97 -4.96 12.29
CA ILE A 249 5.92 -4.89 11.26
C ILE A 249 5.62 -6.30 10.77
N LEU A 250 4.51 -6.49 10.07
CA LEU A 250 4.22 -7.75 9.41
C LEU A 250 4.35 -7.56 7.89
N ARG A 251 5.21 -8.37 7.27
CA ARG A 251 5.46 -8.37 5.82
C ARG A 251 4.84 -9.61 5.19
N ASP A 252 4.18 -9.42 4.05
CA ASP A 252 3.67 -10.51 3.21
C ASP A 252 4.16 -10.30 1.76
N ASN A 253 5.49 -10.11 1.64
CA ASN A 253 6.13 -9.86 0.37
C ASN A 253 5.99 -11.07 -0.56
N MET A 254 5.92 -10.80 -1.86
CA MET A 254 5.87 -11.84 -2.87
C MET A 254 6.81 -11.54 -4.02
N PRO A 255 7.62 -12.52 -4.45
CA PRO A 255 8.25 -12.49 -5.76
C PRO A 255 7.23 -12.41 -6.88
N PHE A 256 7.57 -11.69 -7.93
CA PHE A 256 6.83 -11.66 -9.18
C PHE A 256 7.78 -11.55 -10.37
N GLY A 257 7.31 -11.85 -11.58
CA GLY A 257 8.13 -11.65 -12.76
C GLY A 257 7.54 -12.21 -14.04
N ARG A 258 8.16 -11.81 -15.15
CA ARG A 258 7.87 -12.28 -16.49
C ARG A 258 9.20 -12.66 -17.16
N PRO A 259 9.66 -13.93 -17.04
CA PRO A 259 10.98 -14.36 -17.52
C PRO A 259 11.23 -14.04 -19.00
N GLY A 260 10.22 -14.18 -19.85
CA GLY A 260 10.32 -13.85 -21.28
C GLY A 260 10.48 -12.35 -21.58
N HIS A 261 10.31 -11.48 -20.58
CA HIS A 261 10.47 -10.03 -20.68
C HIS A 261 11.64 -9.50 -19.84
N GLY A 262 12.38 -10.39 -19.15
CA GLY A 262 13.46 -9.97 -18.26
C GLY A 262 12.97 -9.17 -17.06
N GLU A 263 11.70 -9.29 -16.67
CA GLU A 263 11.12 -8.60 -15.52
C GLU A 263 11.14 -9.52 -14.31
N PHE A 264 11.81 -9.08 -13.27
CA PHE A 264 11.97 -9.80 -12.01
C PHE A 264 11.87 -8.82 -10.84
N GLY A 265 11.14 -9.18 -9.80
CA GLY A 265 10.97 -8.26 -8.69
C GLY A 265 10.39 -8.87 -7.43
N THR A 266 10.32 -8.04 -6.40
CA THR A 266 9.60 -8.30 -5.15
C THR A 266 8.55 -7.21 -4.97
N TYR A 267 7.32 -7.63 -4.73
CA TYR A 267 6.27 -6.76 -4.26
C TYR A 267 6.32 -6.71 -2.73
N PHE A 268 6.79 -5.58 -2.21
CA PHE A 268 6.81 -5.30 -0.79
C PHE A 268 5.42 -4.89 -0.33
N ILE A 269 4.93 -5.51 0.73
CA ILE A 269 3.76 -5.12 1.48
C ILE A 269 4.04 -5.24 2.97
N GLY A 270 3.98 -4.10 3.68
CA GLY A 270 4.21 -4.03 5.11
C GLY A 270 2.98 -3.49 5.82
N TYR A 271 2.48 -4.24 6.80
CA TYR A 271 1.40 -3.84 7.71
C TYR A 271 1.97 -3.39 9.04
N SER A 272 1.44 -2.30 9.56
CA SER A 272 1.82 -1.78 10.88
C SER A 272 0.68 -0.98 11.51
N ARG A 273 0.70 -0.88 12.85
CA ARG A 273 -0.24 -0.04 13.60
C ARG A 273 -0.01 1.46 13.40
N SER A 274 1.20 1.83 12.95
CA SER A 274 1.58 3.19 12.57
C SER A 274 2.43 3.15 11.30
N PRO A 275 2.21 4.00 10.30
CA PRO A 275 3.01 4.04 9.09
C PRO A 275 4.45 4.51 9.35
N ARG A 276 4.69 5.23 10.47
CA ARG A 276 6.01 5.80 10.83
C ARG A 276 7.10 4.74 10.90
N THR A 277 6.78 3.54 11.39
CA THR A 277 7.77 2.46 11.49
C THR A 277 8.32 2.09 10.13
N ILE A 278 7.43 1.88 9.14
CA ILE A 278 7.84 1.54 7.78
C ILE A 278 8.51 2.74 7.10
N GLU A 279 7.99 3.94 7.31
CA GLU A 279 8.61 5.17 6.78
C GLU A 279 10.04 5.35 7.29
N GLN A 280 10.29 5.10 8.60
CA GLN A 280 11.63 5.15 9.16
C GLN A 280 12.55 4.06 8.57
N MET A 281 12.03 2.84 8.35
CA MET A 281 12.79 1.80 7.64
C MET A 281 13.20 2.27 6.25
N LEU A 282 12.27 2.87 5.50
CA LEU A 282 12.55 3.39 4.15
C LEU A 282 13.54 4.56 4.19
N GLU A 283 13.43 5.48 5.15
CA GLU A 283 14.42 6.55 5.32
C GLU A 283 15.82 5.98 5.58
N ASN A 284 15.94 5.00 6.48
CA ASN A 284 17.21 4.34 6.74
C ASN A 284 17.76 3.62 5.50
N MET A 285 16.90 2.97 4.71
CA MET A 285 17.30 2.30 3.47
C MET A 285 17.77 3.28 2.40
N PHE A 286 16.98 4.31 2.09
CA PHE A 286 17.23 5.20 0.95
C PHE A 286 18.24 6.31 1.26
N ILE A 287 18.17 6.91 2.43
CA ILE A 287 19.07 8.00 2.87
C ILE A 287 20.30 7.43 3.56
N GLY A 288 20.09 6.44 4.43
CA GLY A 288 21.11 5.79 5.24
C GLY A 288 21.13 6.27 6.69
N ARG A 289 21.67 5.41 7.56
CA ARG A 289 21.89 5.72 8.99
C ARG A 289 23.33 5.38 9.39
N PRO A 290 24.22 6.38 9.58
CA PRO A 290 24.01 7.80 9.30
C PRO A 290 23.79 8.10 7.81
N PRO A 291 23.37 9.33 7.43
CA PRO A 291 23.18 9.69 6.03
C PRO A 291 24.39 9.31 5.15
N GLY A 292 24.13 8.62 4.04
CA GLY A 292 25.15 8.07 3.15
C GLY A 292 25.46 6.57 3.39
N ASN A 293 25.19 6.04 4.59
CA ASN A 293 25.27 4.60 4.89
C ASN A 293 23.91 3.93 4.53
N TYR A 294 23.58 3.91 3.25
CA TYR A 294 22.31 3.42 2.71
C TYR A 294 22.33 1.91 2.48
N ASP A 295 21.15 1.35 2.31
CA ASP A 295 20.95 -0.07 2.04
C ASP A 295 21.47 -0.45 0.66
N ARG A 296 22.49 -1.28 0.63
CA ARG A 296 23.17 -1.68 -0.61
C ARG A 296 22.33 -2.58 -1.51
N ILE A 297 21.19 -3.12 -1.02
CA ILE A 297 20.21 -3.82 -1.87
C ILE A 297 19.65 -2.90 -2.96
N LEU A 298 19.62 -1.58 -2.71
CA LEU A 298 19.13 -0.58 -3.67
C LEU A 298 20.08 -0.35 -4.86
N ASP A 299 21.28 -0.88 -4.83
CA ASP A 299 22.17 -0.92 -6.00
C ASP A 299 21.66 -1.94 -7.05
N PHE A 300 20.82 -2.89 -6.64
CA PHE A 300 20.30 -4.00 -7.46
C PHE A 300 18.77 -4.01 -7.55
N SER A 301 18.09 -3.19 -6.76
CA SER A 301 16.63 -3.15 -6.64
C SER A 301 16.12 -1.72 -6.74
N THR A 302 15.23 -1.47 -7.69
CA THR A 302 14.66 -0.14 -7.93
C THR A 302 13.19 -0.13 -7.56
N ALA A 303 12.77 0.78 -6.67
CA ALA A 303 11.37 1.01 -6.35
C ALA A 303 10.68 1.75 -7.52
N VAL A 304 9.64 1.17 -8.09
CA VAL A 304 8.90 1.74 -9.23
C VAL A 304 7.48 2.16 -8.87
N THR A 305 6.98 1.75 -7.69
CA THR A 305 5.74 2.25 -7.09
C THR A 305 5.94 2.53 -5.61
N GLY A 306 5.00 3.26 -5.01
CA GLY A 306 4.95 3.50 -3.56
C GLY A 306 3.62 4.12 -3.18
N SER A 307 2.87 3.47 -2.27
CA SER A 307 1.57 3.94 -1.82
C SER A 307 1.32 3.56 -0.36
N LEU A 308 0.60 4.42 0.36
CA LEU A 308 0.15 4.22 1.74
C LEU A 308 -1.37 4.14 1.77
N PHE A 309 -1.90 3.12 2.44
CA PHE A 309 -3.33 2.94 2.65
C PHE A 309 -3.64 2.69 4.13
N PHE A 310 -4.87 2.99 4.51
CA PHE A 310 -5.47 2.57 5.76
C PHE A 310 -6.42 1.39 5.50
N VAL A 311 -6.33 0.37 6.33
CA VAL A 311 -7.15 -0.85 6.32
C VAL A 311 -8.13 -0.77 7.48
N PRO A 312 -9.41 -0.42 7.25
CA PRO A 312 -10.42 -0.37 8.31
C PRO A 312 -10.79 -1.78 8.79
N THR A 313 -11.55 -1.87 9.86
CA THR A 313 -12.12 -3.14 10.33
C THR A 313 -13.17 -3.69 9.35
N THR A 314 -13.39 -5.00 9.37
CA THR A 314 -14.50 -5.64 8.62
C THR A 314 -15.84 -5.06 9.08
N THR A 315 -16.00 -4.85 10.38
CA THR A 315 -17.21 -4.21 10.94
C THR A 315 -17.47 -2.83 10.33
N PHE A 316 -16.41 -2.04 10.07
CA PHE A 316 -16.56 -0.74 9.39
C PHE A 316 -17.08 -0.96 7.96
N LEU A 317 -16.50 -1.88 7.21
CA LEU A 317 -16.89 -2.17 5.81
C LEU A 317 -18.32 -2.67 5.70
N ASP A 318 -18.75 -3.56 6.60
CA ASP A 318 -20.12 -4.10 6.63
C ASP A 318 -21.18 -3.02 6.90
N ASN A 319 -20.79 -1.89 7.51
CA ASN A 319 -21.69 -0.78 7.86
C ASN A 319 -21.57 0.42 6.90
N VAL A 320 -20.78 0.32 5.83
CA VAL A 320 -20.66 1.40 4.84
C VAL A 320 -21.94 1.48 4.03
N ALA A 321 -22.66 2.60 4.16
CA ALA A 321 -23.90 2.83 3.44
C ALA A 321 -23.63 3.49 2.07
N PRO A 322 -24.08 2.91 0.95
CA PRO A 322 -23.86 3.46 -0.41
C PRO A 322 -24.42 4.89 -0.60
N ASN A 323 -25.38 5.29 0.23
CA ASN A 323 -26.15 6.53 0.10
C ASN A 323 -25.89 7.56 1.21
N GLN A 324 -24.81 7.48 1.97
CA GLN A 324 -24.49 8.56 2.90
C GLN A 324 -24.11 9.83 2.13
N PRO A 325 -24.77 10.97 2.39
CA PRO A 325 -24.37 12.24 1.79
C PRO A 325 -22.95 12.59 2.24
N VAL A 326 -22.13 13.08 1.31
CA VAL A 326 -20.83 13.68 1.65
C VAL A 326 -21.07 14.75 2.71
N PRO A 327 -20.39 14.72 3.87
CA PRO A 327 -20.54 15.78 4.86
C PRO A 327 -20.33 17.15 4.21
N ALA A 328 -21.25 18.07 4.39
CA ALA A 328 -21.29 19.40 3.74
C ALA A 328 -20.06 20.29 4.00
N ALA A 329 -19.13 19.86 4.85
CA ALA A 329 -17.89 20.57 5.18
C ALA A 329 -16.89 20.69 4.01
N LEU A 330 -17.03 19.90 2.94
CA LEU A 330 -16.14 19.95 1.78
C LEU A 330 -16.74 20.72 0.57
N SER A 331 -18.00 21.15 0.65
CA SER A 331 -18.67 21.89 -0.44
C SER A 331 -18.46 23.42 -0.41
N SER A 332 -17.77 23.97 0.57
CA SER A 332 -17.65 25.43 0.75
C SER A 332 -16.23 26.00 0.69
N ALA A 333 -15.35 25.40 -0.12
CA ALA A 333 -14.17 26.13 -0.58
C ALA A 333 -14.54 26.88 -1.86
N SER A 334 -15.27 27.99 -1.73
CA SER A 334 -15.35 29.00 -2.78
C SER A 334 -13.93 29.50 -3.08
N PRO A 335 -13.57 29.67 -4.35
CA PRO A 335 -12.30 30.31 -4.67
C PRO A 335 -12.27 31.72 -4.09
N PRO A 336 -11.13 32.25 -3.61
CA PRO A 336 -11.05 33.60 -3.10
C PRO A 336 -11.48 34.58 -4.20
N ALA A 337 -12.37 35.48 -3.86
CA ALA A 337 -12.81 36.55 -4.74
C ALA A 337 -11.60 37.34 -5.25
N PRO A 338 -11.56 37.72 -6.54
CA PRO A 338 -10.48 38.55 -7.06
C PRO A 338 -10.54 39.91 -6.35
N GLY A 339 -9.44 40.25 -5.69
CA GLY A 339 -9.28 41.53 -5.02
C GLY A 339 -9.35 42.68 -6.05
N ASP A 340 -10.23 43.61 -5.78
CA ASP A 340 -10.35 44.91 -6.41
C ASP A 340 -9.04 45.67 -6.32
N SER A 341 -8.28 45.77 -7.38
CA SER A 341 -7.21 46.74 -7.56
C SER A 341 -7.53 47.53 -8.83
N SER A 342 -8.06 48.73 -8.59
CA SER A 342 -8.28 49.77 -9.62
C SER A 342 -6.99 50.12 -10.37
N PRO A 343 -7.10 50.48 -11.67
CA PRO A 343 -5.94 50.66 -12.50
C PRO A 343 -5.38 52.09 -12.43
N SER A 344 -4.08 52.21 -12.25
CA SER A 344 -3.36 53.44 -12.54
C SER A 344 -2.86 53.40 -13.99
N ALA A 345 -3.27 54.38 -14.73
CA ALA A 345 -2.98 54.56 -16.15
C ALA A 345 -1.49 54.89 -16.36
N LEU A 346 -0.87 54.23 -17.35
CA LEU A 346 0.24 54.82 -18.13
C LEU A 346 0.23 54.28 -19.57
N GLN A 347 0.35 55.23 -20.47
CA GLN A 347 0.15 55.24 -21.91
C GLN A 347 1.11 54.35 -22.72
N SER A 348 0.52 53.81 -23.76
CA SER A 348 0.99 53.57 -25.13
C SER A 348 2.47 53.48 -25.50
N LYS A 349 2.82 52.41 -26.24
CA LYS A 349 3.43 52.57 -27.57
C LYS A 349 3.22 51.36 -28.46
N ASN A 350 2.82 51.66 -29.66
CA ASN A 350 2.57 50.79 -30.83
C ASN A 350 3.79 49.95 -31.22
N GLY A 351 3.51 48.77 -31.75
CA GLY A 351 4.46 47.95 -32.49
C GLY A 351 3.76 46.76 -33.11
N SER A 352 3.06 47.02 -34.22
CA SER A 352 2.53 46.02 -35.18
C SER A 352 3.68 45.43 -35.97
N LEU A 353 3.52 44.18 -36.40
CA LEU A 353 4.05 43.48 -37.57
C LEU A 353 4.31 42.02 -37.17
N GLY A 354 3.89 41.00 -37.87
CA GLY A 354 3.38 40.81 -39.21
C GLY A 354 3.16 39.30 -39.43
N ILE A 355 2.22 39.07 -40.23
CA ILE A 355 1.68 37.81 -40.74
C ILE A 355 2.76 37.00 -41.48
N GLY A 356 2.72 35.67 -41.34
CA GLY A 356 3.50 34.77 -42.19
C GLY A 356 2.90 33.36 -42.19
N SER A 357 1.81 33.20 -42.97
CA SER A 357 1.30 31.92 -43.41
C SER A 357 2.14 31.41 -44.59
N LEU A 358 2.58 30.16 -44.57
CA LEU A 358 2.99 29.44 -45.77
C LEU A 358 2.51 27.99 -45.73
N LYS A 359 1.56 27.73 -46.63
CA LYS A 359 1.20 26.45 -47.26
C LYS A 359 2.27 26.06 -48.28
N GLY A 360 2.40 24.77 -48.55
CA GLY A 360 3.08 24.17 -49.71
C GLY A 360 3.51 22.77 -49.39
N GLU A 361 2.79 21.74 -49.67
CA GLU A 361 2.62 20.92 -50.89
C GLU A 361 3.85 20.07 -51.24
N ASN A 362 3.59 18.76 -51.17
CA ASN A 362 3.92 17.60 -52.05
C ASN A 362 5.31 17.48 -52.72
N SER A 363 6.01 16.34 -52.63
CA SER A 363 5.84 15.13 -53.44
C SER A 363 7.14 14.31 -53.49
N HIS A 364 6.96 12.98 -53.54
CA HIS A 364 7.74 11.95 -54.24
C HIS A 364 9.30 11.90 -54.10
N GLU A 365 9.86 10.88 -53.48
CA GLU A 365 10.33 9.61 -54.05
C GLU A 365 10.54 8.57 -52.95
#